data_8c2afb39e248265fce6414e25ca46be4
#
_entry.id   8c2afb39e248265fce6414e25ca46be4
#
_cell.length_a   1.000
_cell.length_b   1.000
_cell.length_c   1.000
_cell.angle_alpha   90.00
_cell.angle_beta   90.00
_cell.angle_gamma   90.00
#
_symmetry.space_group_name_H-M   'P 1'
#
loop_
_entity.id
_entity.type
_entity.pdbx_description
1 polymer ?
#
loop_
_entity_poly.entity_id
_entity_poly.type
_entity_poly.pdbx_seq_one_letter_code
_entity_poly.pdbx_strand_id
1 'polypeptide(L)'
;MPKASVKRLIECKKNDLINLVLDIEKYPEFVPFCFDSKIHENKDEGDLIKIIADLTIGKGPFKDTYKSDVVFDKKEDAIFVKNIEGPLNHLSNNWKFTDKKNGITEVTFDIDFEIKNKFLNSLMVVSFQFGLEKIADAFQKRAENLFSKTKN
;
A
#
# COMPACT_ATOMS: atom_id res chain seq x y z
N MET A 1 -18.48 -4.71 -5.48
CA MET A 1 -17.17 -4.88 -4.87
C MET A 1 -16.65 -3.54 -4.38
N PRO A 2 -16.05 -3.48 -3.20
CA PRO A 2 -15.50 -2.23 -2.70
C PRO A 2 -14.35 -1.72 -3.58
N LYS A 3 -14.47 -0.48 -3.98
CA LYS A 3 -13.43 0.22 -4.72
C LYS A 3 -13.24 1.58 -4.10
N ALA A 4 -12.01 2.01 -3.97
CA ALA A 4 -11.70 3.34 -3.47
C ALA A 4 -10.41 3.84 -4.07
N SER A 5 -10.27 5.15 -4.10
CA SER A 5 -9.09 5.82 -4.63
C SER A 5 -8.76 7.03 -3.79
N VAL A 6 -7.47 7.27 -3.59
CA VAL A 6 -6.98 8.43 -2.85
C VAL A 6 -5.85 9.07 -3.64
N LYS A 7 -5.83 10.40 -3.68
CA LYS A 7 -4.73 11.16 -4.28
C LYS A 7 -4.16 12.09 -3.22
N ARG A 8 -2.84 12.08 -3.08
CA ARG A 8 -2.14 12.93 -2.10
C ARG A 8 -0.94 13.62 -2.73
N LEU A 9 -0.67 14.82 -2.24
CA LEU A 9 0.58 15.52 -2.53
C LEU A 9 1.44 15.40 -1.28
N ILE A 10 2.60 14.75 -1.43
CA ILE A 10 3.45 14.42 -0.28
C ILE A 10 4.80 15.12 -0.45
N GLU A 11 5.26 15.80 0.59
CA GLU A 11 6.56 16.48 0.59
C GLU A 11 7.67 15.45 0.78
N CYS A 12 8.02 14.80 -0.31
CA CYS A 12 8.97 13.71 -0.33
C CYS A 12 9.42 13.49 -1.77
N LYS A 13 10.68 13.14 -1.99
CA LYS A 13 11.16 12.79 -3.31
C LYS A 13 10.52 11.50 -3.78
N LYS A 14 10.24 11.42 -5.07
CA LYS A 14 9.56 10.26 -5.65
C LYS A 14 10.25 8.93 -5.30
N ASN A 15 11.57 8.85 -5.49
CA ASN A 15 12.28 7.61 -5.21
C ASN A 15 12.25 7.22 -3.73
N ASP A 16 12.31 8.19 -2.83
CA ASP A 16 12.22 7.93 -1.40
C ASP A 16 10.82 7.40 -1.03
N LEU A 17 9.78 7.97 -1.66
CA LEU A 17 8.41 7.54 -1.40
C LEU A 17 8.19 6.12 -1.97
N ILE A 18 8.67 5.85 -3.17
CA ILE A 18 8.58 4.52 -3.77
C ILE A 18 9.28 3.49 -2.88
N ASN A 19 10.47 3.80 -2.40
CA ASN A 19 11.21 2.89 -1.53
C ASN A 19 10.47 2.64 -0.22
N LEU A 20 9.80 3.66 0.33
CA LEU A 20 8.99 3.50 1.53
C LEU A 20 7.82 2.52 1.27
N VAL A 21 7.14 2.65 0.14
CA VAL A 21 6.02 1.78 -0.21
C VAL A 21 6.51 0.34 -0.46
N LEU A 22 7.70 0.17 -1.00
CA LEU A 22 8.27 -1.17 -1.24
C LEU A 22 8.88 -1.80 0.00
N ASP A 23 9.11 -1.04 1.06
CA ASP A 23 9.67 -1.53 2.31
C ASP A 23 8.57 -2.15 3.17
N ILE A 24 8.00 -3.23 2.66
CA ILE A 24 6.79 -3.84 3.20
C ILE A 24 6.97 -4.35 4.63
N GLU A 25 8.15 -4.82 4.98
CA GLU A 25 8.40 -5.35 6.33
C GLU A 25 8.35 -4.28 7.42
N LYS A 26 8.36 -3.01 7.04
CA LYS A 26 8.21 -1.89 7.98
C LYS A 26 6.74 -1.48 8.21
N TYR A 27 5.82 -2.02 7.43
CA TYR A 27 4.42 -1.62 7.52
C TYR A 27 3.83 -1.74 8.92
N PRO A 28 4.10 -2.79 9.70
CA PRO A 28 3.52 -2.87 11.05
C PRO A 28 3.90 -1.71 11.95
N GLU A 29 4.99 -0.99 11.65
CA GLU A 29 5.44 0.15 12.46
C GLU A 29 4.54 1.38 12.31
N PHE A 30 3.84 1.52 11.18
CA PHE A 30 3.10 2.76 10.94
C PHE A 30 1.78 2.60 10.19
N VAL A 31 1.58 1.51 9.44
CA VAL A 31 0.37 1.33 8.64
C VAL A 31 -0.77 0.80 9.51
N PRO A 32 -1.90 1.52 9.61
CA PRO A 32 -3.03 1.02 10.38
C PRO A 32 -3.57 -0.27 9.76
N PHE A 33 -4.09 -1.15 10.61
CA PHE A 33 -4.68 -2.43 10.22
C PHE A 33 -3.67 -3.48 9.75
N CYS A 34 -2.37 -3.16 9.74
CA CYS A 34 -1.33 -4.11 9.38
C CYS A 34 -0.59 -4.53 10.66
N PHE A 35 -0.65 -5.81 11.00
CA PHE A 35 -0.09 -6.33 12.23
C PHE A 35 1.24 -7.02 12.03
N ASP A 36 1.48 -7.58 10.85
CA ASP A 36 2.72 -8.27 10.53
C ASP A 36 2.89 -8.27 9.03
N SER A 37 4.15 -8.37 8.59
CA SER A 37 4.46 -8.46 7.17
C SER A 37 5.79 -9.17 7.00
N LYS A 38 5.89 -9.96 5.93
CA LYS A 38 7.10 -10.72 5.66
C LYS A 38 7.31 -10.85 4.16
N ILE A 39 8.49 -10.47 3.69
CA ILE A 39 8.89 -10.65 2.29
C ILE A 39 9.49 -12.04 2.12
N HIS A 40 8.96 -12.81 1.18
CA HIS A 40 9.47 -14.13 0.83
C HIS A 40 10.43 -14.09 -0.34
N GLU A 41 10.16 -13.23 -1.32
CA GLU A 41 10.99 -13.06 -2.50
C GLU A 41 11.06 -11.59 -2.88
N ASN A 42 12.23 -11.17 -3.32
CA ASN A 42 12.45 -9.81 -3.82
C ASN A 42 13.45 -9.94 -4.96
N LYS A 43 12.99 -9.78 -6.20
CA LYS A 43 13.80 -9.95 -7.40
C LYS A 43 13.82 -8.67 -8.22
N ASP A 44 15.02 -8.16 -8.48
CA ASP A 44 15.21 -7.02 -9.39
C ASP A 44 15.52 -7.57 -10.76
N GLU A 45 14.58 -7.39 -11.70
CA GLU A 45 14.70 -7.89 -13.07
C GLU A 45 14.91 -6.75 -14.08
N GLY A 46 15.68 -5.75 -13.71
CA GLY A 46 15.96 -4.62 -14.58
C GLY A 46 14.86 -3.56 -14.48
N ASP A 47 13.93 -3.55 -15.42
CA ASP A 47 12.84 -2.57 -15.43
C ASP A 47 11.75 -2.87 -14.40
N LEU A 48 11.73 -4.08 -13.86
CA LEU A 48 10.72 -4.52 -12.89
C LEU A 48 11.37 -5.02 -11.61
N ILE A 49 10.77 -4.71 -10.48
CA ILE A 49 11.08 -5.36 -9.21
C ILE A 49 9.85 -6.18 -8.82
N LYS A 50 10.05 -7.46 -8.52
CA LYS A 50 8.97 -8.39 -8.16
C LYS A 50 9.14 -8.84 -6.73
N ILE A 51 8.10 -8.66 -5.93
CA ILE A 51 8.13 -9.00 -4.51
C ILE A 51 6.95 -9.91 -4.19
N ILE A 52 7.20 -10.98 -3.45
CA ILE A 52 6.15 -11.83 -2.87
C ILE A 52 6.21 -11.61 -1.38
N ALA A 53 5.10 -11.22 -0.78
CA ALA A 53 5.04 -10.90 0.64
C ALA A 53 3.74 -11.34 1.27
N ASP A 54 3.82 -11.74 2.55
CA ASP A 54 2.64 -11.98 3.37
C ASP A 54 2.32 -10.73 4.17
N LEU A 55 1.04 -10.38 4.22
CA LEU A 55 0.57 -9.30 5.08
C LEU A 55 -0.55 -9.83 5.98
N THR A 56 -0.41 -9.58 7.27
CA THR A 56 -1.45 -9.89 8.26
C THR A 56 -2.21 -8.60 8.53
N ILE A 57 -3.45 -8.57 8.11
CA ILE A 57 -4.29 -7.38 8.20
C ILE A 57 -5.57 -7.66 8.97
N GLY A 58 -6.22 -6.62 9.41
CA GLY A 58 -7.51 -6.77 10.06
C GLY A 58 -7.80 -5.68 11.07
N LYS A 59 -8.81 -5.95 11.89
CA LYS A 59 -9.25 -5.02 12.93
C LYS A 59 -9.83 -5.83 14.09
N GLY A 60 -9.37 -5.53 15.31
CA GLY A 60 -9.81 -6.24 16.51
C GLY A 60 -9.50 -7.73 16.41
N PRO A 61 -10.47 -8.62 16.66
CA PRO A 61 -10.24 -10.06 16.59
C PRO A 61 -10.23 -10.61 15.17
N PHE A 62 -10.54 -9.77 14.16
CA PHE A 62 -10.67 -10.21 12.78
C PHE A 62 -9.38 -9.96 12.03
N LYS A 63 -8.38 -10.80 12.25
CA LYS A 63 -7.07 -10.73 11.59
C LYS A 63 -6.89 -11.93 10.67
N ASP A 64 -6.30 -11.70 9.51
CA ASP A 64 -5.96 -12.77 8.61
C ASP A 64 -4.74 -12.41 7.77
N THR A 65 -4.10 -13.41 7.22
CA THR A 65 -2.88 -13.24 6.44
C THR A 65 -3.16 -13.58 4.98
N TYR A 66 -2.73 -12.71 4.08
CA TYR A 66 -2.79 -13.02 2.65
C TYR A 66 -1.42 -12.83 2.02
N LYS A 67 -1.18 -13.59 0.95
CA LYS A 67 0.05 -13.49 0.18
C LYS A 67 -0.19 -12.56 -1.02
N SER A 68 0.68 -11.59 -1.19
CA SER A 68 0.56 -10.61 -2.26
C SER A 68 1.70 -10.72 -3.25
N ASP A 69 1.38 -10.42 -4.52
CA ASP A 69 2.33 -10.31 -5.61
C ASP A 69 2.45 -8.82 -5.93
N VAL A 70 3.62 -8.26 -5.68
CA VAL A 70 3.90 -6.83 -5.84
C VAL A 70 4.88 -6.64 -6.98
N VAL A 71 4.50 -5.82 -7.96
CA VAL A 71 5.37 -5.50 -9.10
C VAL A 71 5.57 -4.00 -9.17
N PHE A 72 6.82 -3.55 -9.09
CA PHE A 72 7.17 -2.16 -9.34
C PHE A 72 7.69 -2.03 -10.76
N ASP A 73 7.00 -1.23 -11.57
CA ASP A 73 7.40 -0.90 -12.93
C ASP A 73 8.19 0.40 -12.91
N LYS A 74 9.50 0.31 -13.09
CA LYS A 74 10.39 1.47 -13.00
C LYS A 74 10.15 2.50 -14.08
N LYS A 75 9.72 2.06 -15.26
CA LYS A 75 9.45 2.97 -16.38
C LYS A 75 8.19 3.79 -16.17
N GLU A 76 7.17 3.17 -15.57
CA GLU A 76 5.88 3.81 -15.35
C GLU A 76 5.77 4.49 -13.99
N ASP A 77 6.75 4.31 -13.11
CA ASP A 77 6.68 4.78 -11.73
C ASP A 77 5.38 4.32 -11.07
N ALA A 78 5.10 3.04 -11.20
CA ALA A 78 3.86 2.46 -10.74
C ALA A 78 4.11 1.14 -10.02
N ILE A 79 3.30 0.87 -8.98
CA ILE A 79 3.33 -0.39 -8.26
C ILE A 79 1.97 -1.06 -8.42
N PHE A 80 1.98 -2.34 -8.76
CA PHE A 80 0.77 -3.15 -8.95
C PHE A 80 0.78 -4.29 -7.95
N VAL A 81 -0.30 -4.45 -7.21
CA VAL A 81 -0.42 -5.46 -6.16
C VAL A 81 -1.64 -6.33 -6.44
N LYS A 82 -1.46 -7.64 -6.38
CA LYS A 82 -2.54 -8.63 -6.50
C LYS A 82 -2.42 -9.64 -5.36
N ASN A 83 -3.54 -10.24 -4.97
CA ASN A 83 -3.48 -11.35 -4.02
C ASN A 83 -3.12 -12.65 -4.77
N ILE A 84 -2.33 -13.49 -4.12
CA ILE A 84 -2.02 -14.83 -4.63
C ILE A 84 -2.91 -15.85 -3.92
N GLU A 85 -2.93 -15.79 -2.59
CA GLU A 85 -3.75 -16.70 -1.79
C GLU A 85 -4.07 -16.08 -0.45
N GLY A 86 -5.14 -16.55 0.19
CA GLY A 86 -5.58 -16.07 1.49
C GLY A 86 -7.09 -15.86 1.50
N PRO A 87 -7.60 -15.03 2.44
CA PRO A 87 -9.03 -14.85 2.67
C PRO A 87 -9.73 -13.95 1.65
N LEU A 88 -9.01 -13.51 0.63
CA LEU A 88 -9.57 -12.60 -0.38
C LEU A 88 -9.92 -13.36 -1.65
N ASN A 89 -11.14 -13.14 -2.17
CA ASN A 89 -11.49 -13.61 -3.51
C ASN A 89 -10.75 -12.79 -4.56
N HIS A 90 -10.52 -11.52 -4.25
CA HIS A 90 -9.93 -10.58 -5.18
C HIS A 90 -9.24 -9.44 -4.44
N LEU A 91 -8.08 -9.03 -4.93
CA LEU A 91 -7.41 -7.81 -4.53
C LEU A 91 -6.64 -7.27 -5.73
N SER A 92 -6.88 -6.01 -6.06
CA SER A 92 -6.07 -5.28 -7.03
C SER A 92 -5.80 -3.91 -6.43
N ASN A 93 -4.53 -3.57 -6.29
CA ASN A 93 -4.11 -2.33 -5.66
C ASN A 93 -3.05 -1.70 -6.53
N ASN A 94 -3.24 -0.46 -6.93
CA ASN A 94 -2.32 0.22 -7.83
C ASN A 94 -1.85 1.54 -7.23
N TRP A 95 -0.56 1.79 -7.34
CA TRP A 95 0.06 3.04 -6.91
C TRP A 95 0.70 3.69 -8.13
N LYS A 96 0.51 5.00 -8.27
CA LYS A 96 1.16 5.79 -9.33
C LYS A 96 1.83 6.98 -8.68
N PHE A 97 3.08 7.23 -9.06
CA PHE A 97 3.89 8.32 -8.49
C PHE A 97 4.27 9.30 -9.58
N THR A 98 4.07 10.58 -9.33
CA THR A 98 4.39 11.65 -10.30
C THR A 98 5.14 12.77 -9.60
N ASP A 99 6.32 13.11 -10.12
CA ASP A 99 7.09 14.25 -9.63
C ASP A 99 6.33 15.56 -9.86
N LYS A 100 6.30 16.38 -8.83
CA LYS A 100 5.80 17.75 -8.91
C LYS A 100 6.94 18.70 -8.53
N LYS A 101 6.67 19.99 -8.51
CA LYS A 101 7.67 21.00 -8.17
C LYS A 101 8.01 20.98 -6.69
N ASN A 102 9.19 21.47 -6.35
CA ASN A 102 9.61 21.74 -4.96
C ASN A 102 9.71 20.49 -4.06
N GLY A 103 10.12 19.37 -4.66
CA GLY A 103 10.32 18.15 -3.87
C GLY A 103 9.04 17.49 -3.42
N ILE A 104 7.95 17.73 -4.14
CA ILE A 104 6.64 17.14 -3.84
C ILE A 104 6.37 16.03 -4.86
N THR A 105 5.83 14.92 -4.38
CA THR A 105 5.38 13.81 -5.22
C THR A 105 3.88 13.68 -5.09
N GLU A 106 3.20 13.56 -6.24
CA GLU A 106 1.79 13.22 -6.26
C GLU A 106 1.69 11.70 -6.31
N VAL A 107 0.98 11.13 -5.36
CA VAL A 107 0.71 9.69 -5.34
C VAL A 107 -0.79 9.47 -5.50
N THR A 108 -1.13 8.57 -6.42
CA THR A 108 -2.49 8.08 -6.57
C THR A 108 -2.48 6.62 -6.15
N PHE A 109 -3.42 6.25 -5.30
CA PHE A 109 -3.52 4.92 -4.74
C PHE A 109 -4.96 4.45 -4.89
N ASP A 110 -5.16 3.37 -5.62
CA ASP A 110 -6.50 2.81 -5.74
C ASP A 110 -6.49 1.35 -5.34
N ILE A 111 -7.63 0.88 -4.87
CA ILE A 111 -7.77 -0.49 -4.40
C ILE A 111 -9.17 -1.01 -4.72
N ASP A 112 -9.24 -2.27 -5.13
CA ASP A 112 -10.45 -3.00 -5.41
C ASP A 112 -10.28 -4.37 -4.76
N PHE A 113 -11.19 -4.77 -3.87
CA PHE A 113 -11.04 -6.05 -3.18
C PHE A 113 -12.37 -6.69 -2.85
N GLU A 114 -12.32 -8.00 -2.54
CA GLU A 114 -13.46 -8.74 -2.05
C GLU A 114 -12.97 -9.78 -1.06
N ILE A 115 -13.55 -9.79 0.13
CA ILE A 115 -13.22 -10.76 1.18
C ILE A 115 -14.12 -11.98 1.00
N LYS A 116 -13.57 -13.20 1.13
CA LYS A 116 -14.32 -14.45 0.98
C LYS A 116 -15.49 -14.55 1.97
N ASN A 117 -15.25 -14.15 3.21
CA ASN A 117 -16.30 -14.14 4.24
C ASN A 117 -17.26 -12.98 3.95
N LYS A 118 -18.50 -13.30 3.58
CA LYS A 118 -19.48 -12.30 3.17
C LYS A 118 -19.82 -11.31 4.28
N PHE A 119 -19.86 -11.78 5.53
CA PHE A 119 -20.15 -10.91 6.66
C PHE A 119 -19.06 -9.86 6.84
N LEU A 120 -17.79 -10.30 6.84
CA LEU A 120 -16.66 -9.37 6.95
C LEU A 120 -16.59 -8.41 5.77
N ASN A 121 -16.87 -8.91 4.57
CA ASN A 121 -16.89 -8.06 3.39
C ASN A 121 -17.92 -6.93 3.54
N SER A 122 -19.12 -7.26 4.01
CA SER A 122 -20.17 -6.27 4.24
C SER A 122 -19.76 -5.22 5.27
N LEU A 123 -19.08 -5.62 6.33
CA LEU A 123 -18.59 -4.69 7.35
C LEU A 123 -17.55 -3.74 6.78
N MET A 124 -16.66 -4.27 5.93
CA MET A 124 -15.59 -3.45 5.34
C MET A 124 -16.12 -2.44 4.34
N VAL A 125 -17.15 -2.80 3.56
CA VAL A 125 -17.73 -1.90 2.57
C VAL A 125 -18.19 -0.58 3.19
N VAL A 126 -18.79 -0.64 4.37
CA VAL A 126 -19.38 0.54 5.03
C VAL A 126 -18.33 1.59 5.42
N SER A 127 -17.13 1.14 5.81
CA SER A 127 -16.09 2.07 6.30
C SER A 127 -14.85 2.10 5.42
N PHE A 128 -14.96 1.56 4.22
CA PHE A 128 -13.79 1.32 3.39
C PHE A 128 -13.02 2.57 2.99
N GLN A 129 -13.72 3.58 2.48
CA GLN A 129 -13.07 4.84 2.05
C GLN A 129 -12.36 5.51 3.24
N PHE A 130 -13.01 5.51 4.40
CA PHE A 130 -12.44 6.11 5.61
C PHE A 130 -11.16 5.36 6.03
N GLY A 131 -11.19 4.02 5.99
CA GLY A 131 -10.01 3.22 6.31
C GLY A 131 -8.86 3.47 5.34
N LEU A 132 -9.17 3.58 4.05
CA LEU A 132 -8.17 3.87 3.03
C LEU A 132 -7.52 5.23 3.24
N GLU A 133 -8.31 6.23 3.61
CA GLU A 133 -7.78 7.57 3.87
C GLU A 133 -6.86 7.56 5.10
N LYS A 134 -7.15 6.76 6.11
CA LYS A 134 -6.25 6.59 7.26
C LYS A 134 -4.92 5.96 6.85
N ILE A 135 -4.97 5.00 5.94
CA ILE A 135 -3.74 4.38 5.43
C ILE A 135 -2.93 5.41 4.65
N ALA A 136 -3.59 6.21 3.81
CA ALA A 136 -2.91 7.27 3.05
C ALA A 136 -2.29 8.31 3.98
N ASP A 137 -3.01 8.72 5.04
CA ASP A 137 -2.50 9.64 6.04
C ASP A 137 -1.23 9.09 6.69
N ALA A 138 -1.23 7.79 7.00
CA ALA A 138 -0.08 7.15 7.65
C ALA A 138 1.15 7.15 6.74
N PHE A 139 0.97 6.83 5.46
CA PHE A 139 2.09 6.88 4.51
C PHE A 139 2.59 8.30 4.33
N GLN A 140 1.71 9.27 4.21
CA GLN A 140 2.11 10.66 4.06
C GLN A 140 2.89 11.15 5.28
N LYS A 141 2.36 10.89 6.47
CA LYS A 141 3.01 11.31 7.71
C LYS A 141 4.39 10.65 7.87
N ARG A 142 4.48 9.35 7.57
CA ARG A 142 5.75 8.62 7.67
C ARG A 142 6.78 9.19 6.69
N ALA A 143 6.37 9.39 5.44
CA ALA A 143 7.26 9.92 4.40
C ALA A 143 7.76 11.32 4.77
N GLU A 144 6.86 12.19 5.20
CA GLU A 144 7.25 13.56 5.55
C GLU A 144 8.12 13.59 6.80
N ASN A 145 7.88 12.73 7.76
CA ASN A 145 8.74 12.63 8.96
C ASN A 145 10.15 12.16 8.62
N LEU A 146 10.29 11.25 7.67
CA LEU A 146 11.59 10.70 7.31
C LEU A 146 12.35 11.55 6.30
N PHE A 147 11.66 12.18 5.35
CA PHE A 147 12.29 12.73 4.16
C PHE A 147 11.99 14.19 3.86
N SER A 148 11.06 14.83 4.58
CA SER A 148 10.70 16.22 4.29
C SER A 148 11.86 17.16 4.61
N LYS A 149 12.10 18.15 3.71
CA LYS A 149 13.11 19.17 3.93
C LYS A 149 12.73 20.18 5.00
N THR A 150 11.46 20.29 5.33
CA THR A 150 10.99 21.21 6.38
C THR A 150 11.08 20.60 7.75
N LYS A 151 11.47 19.34 7.84
CA LYS A 151 11.65 18.66 9.11
C LYS A 151 12.89 19.20 9.83
N ASN A 152 12.73 19.57 11.07
CA ASN A 152 13.84 20.00 11.92
C ASN A 152 14.01 19.04 13.07
#